data_efbb62bf357847cf62ef7f9ac87bd504
#
_entry.id   efbb62bf357847cf62ef7f9ac87bd504
#
_cell.length_a   1.000
_cell.length_b   1.000
_cell.length_c   1.000
_cell.angle_alpha   90.00
_cell.angle_beta   90.00
_cell.angle_gamma   90.00
#
_symmetry.space_group_name_H-M   'P 1'
#
loop_
_entity.id
_entity.type
_entity.pdbx_description
1 polymer ?
#
loop_
_entity_poly.entity_id
_entity_poly.type
_entity_poly.pdbx_seq_one_letter_code
_entity_poly.pdbx_strand_id
1 'polypeptide(L)'
;MKVKKLQAFNEDLEIISPGSRVSINIQNFGTNEIKKGDIIGEKNHILESKLVYVKVDLLKKIKNYSEIIFHTGSSKTIGKIKLINNTKIARIYLNKTLAFIIGDKFIIRNNSGTVGGGEIIFHKKISLEKELESAVINEYKKIEFFLGMYKTISIKSLVKYLGKKKEEILRLLENNNEYISFEKQSYVISSKYLIEEAKLFLKEVENYHKNNPLRKGLPLSSINEKKEKKLIINTLLRKKLINIKDGFVQKTKFIPKLDNNQKSKINNYLNLINVKDYMPPTDNHLEIELMNYLVEQQLIVKCSKNVYYFIDSYKKLKNQILEINKINKKINIDLVRKNLGMSRKYCLAILDRLEEEKIINRTKD
;
A
#
# COMPACT_ATOMS: atom_id res chain seq x y z
N MET A 1 0.15 15.87 -26.26
CA MET A 1 -0.48 16.37 -27.47
C MET A 1 -0.72 17.86 -27.27
N LYS A 2 -0.36 18.71 -28.25
CA LYS A 2 -0.56 20.17 -28.18
C LYS A 2 -1.48 20.60 -29.33
N VAL A 3 -2.57 21.28 -28.99
CA VAL A 3 -3.46 21.90 -29.98
C VAL A 3 -2.82 23.19 -30.47
N LYS A 4 -2.70 23.36 -31.78
CA LYS A 4 -2.16 24.57 -32.42
C LYS A 4 -3.25 25.59 -32.74
N LYS A 5 -4.42 25.09 -33.20
CA LYS A 5 -5.48 25.93 -33.68
C LYS A 5 -6.82 25.22 -33.51
N LEU A 6 -7.84 25.98 -33.15
CA LEU A 6 -9.23 25.56 -33.11
C LEU A 6 -10.01 26.41 -34.09
N GLN A 7 -10.88 25.80 -34.90
CA GLN A 7 -11.78 26.51 -35.81
C GLN A 7 -13.19 25.95 -35.73
N ALA A 8 -14.17 26.83 -35.72
CA ALA A 8 -15.57 26.50 -35.92
C ALA A 8 -16.22 27.60 -36.79
N PHE A 9 -17.11 27.20 -37.66
CA PHE A 9 -17.82 28.11 -38.56
C PHE A 9 -16.89 29.02 -39.42
N ASN A 10 -15.71 28.52 -39.80
CA ASN A 10 -14.63 29.20 -40.52
C ASN A 10 -13.93 30.32 -39.72
N GLU A 11 -14.15 30.43 -38.43
CA GLU A 11 -13.48 31.37 -37.53
C GLU A 11 -12.49 30.67 -36.64
N ASP A 12 -11.39 31.34 -36.33
CA ASP A 12 -10.40 30.88 -35.36
C ASP A 12 -10.89 31.21 -33.96
N LEU A 13 -10.83 30.22 -33.06
CA LEU A 13 -11.33 30.37 -31.71
C LEU A 13 -10.28 29.88 -30.69
N GLU A 14 -10.19 30.56 -29.58
CA GLU A 14 -9.34 30.12 -28.45
C GLU A 14 -10.03 29.05 -27.56
N ILE A 15 -11.35 29.18 -27.43
CA ILE A 15 -12.19 28.29 -26.61
C ILE A 15 -13.44 27.93 -27.38
N ILE A 16 -13.85 26.67 -27.29
CA ILE A 16 -15.08 26.18 -27.93
C ILE A 16 -15.94 25.48 -26.89
N SER A 17 -17.22 25.83 -26.84
CA SER A 17 -18.22 25.21 -25.97
C SER A 17 -18.70 23.86 -26.52
N PRO A 18 -19.14 22.92 -25.67
CA PRO A 18 -19.74 21.67 -26.10
C PRO A 18 -20.94 21.87 -27.02
N GLY A 19 -21.13 20.91 -27.93
CA GLY A 19 -22.24 20.94 -28.90
C GLY A 19 -21.87 21.52 -30.26
N SER A 20 -20.67 22.06 -30.48
CA SER A 20 -20.18 22.61 -31.74
C SER A 20 -19.35 21.59 -32.52
N ARG A 21 -19.43 21.65 -33.86
CA ARG A 21 -18.51 20.95 -34.77
C ARG A 21 -17.23 21.78 -34.86
N VAL A 22 -16.09 21.19 -34.56
CA VAL A 22 -14.82 21.90 -34.51
C VAL A 22 -13.76 21.22 -35.37
N SER A 23 -12.94 22.02 -36.04
CA SER A 23 -11.66 21.59 -36.62
C SER A 23 -10.54 21.84 -35.64
N ILE A 24 -9.73 20.81 -35.38
CA ILE A 24 -8.63 20.86 -34.41
C ILE A 24 -7.33 20.57 -35.16
N ASN A 25 -6.40 21.52 -35.13
CA ASN A 25 -5.04 21.31 -35.64
C ASN A 25 -4.16 20.86 -34.46
N ILE A 26 -3.60 19.65 -34.54
CA ILE A 26 -2.80 19.03 -33.53
C ILE A 26 -1.35 18.95 -33.96
N GLN A 27 -0.43 19.37 -33.09
CA GLN A 27 1.00 19.33 -33.35
C GLN A 27 1.52 17.91 -33.43
N ASN A 28 2.35 17.59 -34.41
CA ASN A 28 3.04 16.31 -34.61
C ASN A 28 2.10 15.10 -34.81
N PHE A 29 0.90 15.33 -35.35
CA PHE A 29 -0.02 14.25 -35.74
C PHE A 29 -0.39 14.43 -37.24
N GLY A 30 -0.21 13.37 -38.01
CA GLY A 30 -0.68 13.29 -39.38
C GLY A 30 -2.17 12.94 -39.45
N THR A 31 -2.82 13.35 -40.54
CA THR A 31 -4.26 13.06 -40.79
C THR A 31 -4.56 11.55 -40.82
N ASN A 32 -3.58 10.72 -41.16
CA ASN A 32 -3.72 9.25 -41.22
C ASN A 32 -3.58 8.55 -39.88
N GLU A 33 -3.10 9.26 -38.85
CA GLU A 33 -2.91 8.69 -37.50
C GLU A 33 -4.19 8.78 -36.67
N ILE A 34 -5.12 9.66 -37.04
CA ILE A 34 -6.40 9.86 -36.34
C ILE A 34 -7.50 9.22 -37.16
N LYS A 35 -8.26 8.32 -36.56
CA LYS A 35 -9.32 7.57 -37.23
C LYS A 35 -10.68 7.96 -36.67
N LYS A 36 -11.71 7.77 -37.52
CA LYS A 36 -13.10 7.92 -37.07
C LYS A 36 -13.38 7.01 -35.90
N GLY A 37 -13.79 7.59 -34.79
CA GLY A 37 -14.03 6.89 -33.53
C GLY A 37 -12.99 7.15 -32.44
N ASP A 38 -11.88 7.79 -32.79
CA ASP A 38 -10.90 8.21 -31.79
C ASP A 38 -11.46 9.34 -30.92
N ILE A 39 -11.01 9.40 -29.70
CA ILE A 39 -11.42 10.38 -28.69
C ILE A 39 -10.22 11.21 -28.27
N ILE A 40 -10.38 12.50 -28.22
CA ILE A 40 -9.42 13.46 -27.67
C ILE A 40 -9.96 13.90 -26.31
N GLY A 41 -9.14 13.81 -25.27
CA GLY A 41 -9.52 14.22 -23.93
C GLY A 41 -8.35 14.29 -22.97
N GLU A 42 -8.64 14.68 -21.73
CA GLU A 42 -7.65 14.75 -20.70
C GLU A 42 -7.06 13.37 -20.37
N LYS A 43 -5.76 13.34 -20.11
CA LYS A 43 -5.05 12.13 -19.67
C LYS A 43 -5.72 11.56 -18.42
N ASN A 44 -6.03 10.27 -18.43
CA ASN A 44 -6.68 9.51 -17.38
C ASN A 44 -8.22 9.61 -17.28
N HIS A 45 -8.90 10.42 -18.08
CA HIS A 45 -10.37 10.42 -18.14
C HIS A 45 -10.88 9.38 -19.15
N ILE A 46 -10.18 9.22 -20.26
CA ILE A 46 -10.56 8.24 -21.30
C ILE A 46 -10.22 6.82 -20.82
N LEU A 47 -11.16 5.92 -21.01
CA LEU A 47 -11.06 4.50 -20.72
C LEU A 47 -11.05 3.72 -22.04
N GLU A 48 -10.37 2.57 -22.02
CA GLU A 48 -10.34 1.65 -23.14
C GLU A 48 -10.72 0.25 -22.68
N SER A 49 -11.68 -0.39 -23.35
CA SER A 49 -12.10 -1.74 -23.00
C SER A 49 -12.82 -2.45 -24.13
N LYS A 50 -12.76 -3.80 -24.11
CA LYS A 50 -13.65 -4.69 -24.86
C LYS A 50 -14.87 -5.10 -24.05
N LEU A 51 -14.95 -4.76 -22.76
CA LEU A 51 -16.03 -5.09 -21.87
C LEU A 51 -16.61 -3.81 -21.30
N VAL A 52 -17.91 -3.61 -21.49
CA VAL A 52 -18.64 -2.49 -20.87
C VAL A 52 -19.89 -3.00 -20.16
N TYR A 53 -20.17 -2.41 -19.00
CA TYR A 53 -21.47 -2.49 -18.34
C TYR A 53 -22.22 -1.22 -18.67
N VAL A 54 -23.47 -1.38 -18.99
CA VAL A 54 -24.34 -0.30 -19.46
C VAL A 54 -25.67 -0.34 -18.71
N LYS A 55 -26.20 0.83 -18.41
CA LYS A 55 -27.61 0.98 -18.09
C LYS A 55 -28.34 1.11 -19.44
N VAL A 56 -29.26 0.19 -19.71
CA VAL A 56 -29.89 0.06 -21.03
C VAL A 56 -31.41 0.16 -20.92
N ASP A 57 -32.00 0.96 -21.78
CA ASP A 57 -33.43 1.01 -22.05
C ASP A 57 -33.67 0.33 -23.42
N LEU A 58 -34.37 -0.81 -23.40
CA LEU A 58 -34.65 -1.60 -24.58
C LEU A 58 -35.99 -1.20 -25.22
N LEU A 59 -35.97 -0.94 -26.50
CA LEU A 59 -37.16 -0.70 -27.36
C LEU A 59 -37.75 -2.00 -27.85
N LYS A 60 -36.93 -3.08 -27.93
CA LYS A 60 -37.31 -4.42 -28.40
C LYS A 60 -36.70 -5.49 -27.52
N LYS A 61 -37.38 -6.60 -27.33
CA LYS A 61 -36.82 -7.77 -26.63
C LYS A 61 -35.60 -8.30 -27.38
N ILE A 62 -34.54 -8.59 -26.64
CA ILE A 62 -33.31 -9.18 -27.13
C ILE A 62 -32.93 -10.40 -26.30
N LYS A 63 -32.39 -11.44 -26.94
CA LYS A 63 -31.89 -12.63 -26.24
C LYS A 63 -30.47 -12.40 -25.73
N ASN A 64 -30.12 -13.05 -24.62
CA ASN A 64 -28.75 -13.04 -24.14
C ASN A 64 -27.79 -13.60 -25.20
N TYR A 65 -26.60 -13.01 -25.27
CA TYR A 65 -25.53 -13.33 -26.21
C TYR A 65 -25.87 -13.07 -27.69
N SER A 66 -26.99 -12.37 -27.97
CA SER A 66 -27.26 -11.89 -29.32
C SER A 66 -26.16 -10.92 -29.79
N GLU A 67 -25.85 -11.03 -31.07
CA GLU A 67 -24.96 -10.07 -31.71
C GLU A 67 -25.68 -8.72 -31.91
N ILE A 68 -24.97 -7.67 -31.61
CA ILE A 68 -25.42 -6.29 -31.72
C ILE A 68 -24.35 -5.42 -32.39
N ILE A 69 -24.77 -4.34 -33.01
CA ILE A 69 -23.87 -3.24 -33.38
C ILE A 69 -23.99 -2.16 -32.33
N PHE A 70 -22.89 -1.91 -31.65
CA PHE A 70 -22.77 -0.92 -30.58
C PHE A 70 -22.22 0.39 -31.13
N HIS A 71 -22.93 1.47 -30.89
CA HIS A 71 -22.56 2.83 -31.33
C HIS A 71 -22.39 3.72 -30.10
N THR A 72 -21.27 4.45 -30.03
CA THR A 72 -21.05 5.52 -29.04
C THR A 72 -20.20 6.62 -29.69
N GLY A 73 -20.60 7.88 -29.55
CA GLY A 73 -19.97 8.97 -30.26
C GLY A 73 -19.91 8.69 -31.77
N SER A 74 -18.74 8.82 -32.38
CA SER A 74 -18.48 8.49 -33.80
C SER A 74 -18.05 7.04 -34.04
N SER A 75 -17.87 6.25 -32.96
CA SER A 75 -17.41 4.85 -33.01
C SER A 75 -18.53 3.86 -33.20
N LYS A 76 -18.24 2.77 -33.94
CA LYS A 76 -19.10 1.60 -34.01
C LYS A 76 -18.30 0.30 -33.92
N THR A 77 -18.85 -0.69 -33.25
CA THR A 77 -18.26 -2.03 -33.20
C THR A 77 -19.33 -3.09 -33.01
N ILE A 78 -19.03 -4.30 -33.42
CA ILE A 78 -19.89 -5.47 -33.13
C ILE A 78 -19.59 -5.94 -31.73
N GLY A 79 -20.62 -6.47 -31.06
CA GLY A 79 -20.48 -7.06 -29.74
C GLY A 79 -21.58 -8.03 -29.41
N LYS A 80 -21.49 -8.68 -28.26
CA LYS A 80 -22.50 -9.58 -27.71
C LYS A 80 -23.04 -9.02 -26.41
N ILE A 81 -24.38 -8.94 -26.29
CA ILE A 81 -25.05 -8.41 -25.10
C ILE A 81 -25.49 -9.54 -24.18
N LYS A 82 -25.30 -9.39 -22.87
CA LYS A 82 -25.88 -10.19 -21.82
C LYS A 82 -26.63 -9.30 -20.85
N LEU A 83 -27.94 -9.48 -20.76
CA LEU A 83 -28.78 -8.81 -19.77
C LEU A 83 -28.54 -9.40 -18.40
N ILE A 84 -28.47 -8.56 -17.39
CA ILE A 84 -28.40 -8.99 -15.99
C ILE A 84 -29.84 -9.10 -15.50
N ASN A 85 -30.27 -10.33 -15.16
CA ASN A 85 -31.64 -10.63 -14.84
C ASN A 85 -32.23 -9.68 -13.78
N ASN A 86 -33.48 -9.27 -14.04
CA ASN A 86 -34.26 -8.36 -13.18
C ASN A 86 -33.63 -6.96 -12.95
N THR A 87 -32.77 -6.52 -13.85
CA THR A 87 -32.14 -5.19 -13.78
C THR A 87 -32.20 -4.49 -15.12
N LYS A 88 -31.99 -3.17 -15.11
CA LYS A 88 -31.75 -2.37 -16.33
C LYS A 88 -30.28 -2.37 -16.76
N ILE A 89 -29.49 -3.29 -16.24
CA ILE A 89 -28.05 -3.39 -16.53
C ILE A 89 -27.80 -4.49 -17.56
N ALA A 90 -26.92 -4.21 -18.50
CA ALA A 90 -26.40 -5.21 -19.43
C ALA A 90 -24.88 -5.20 -19.43
N ARG A 91 -24.31 -6.36 -19.71
CA ARG A 91 -22.90 -6.53 -20.00
C ARG A 91 -22.72 -6.75 -21.49
N ILE A 92 -21.84 -5.97 -22.12
CA ILE A 92 -21.56 -6.04 -23.56
C ILE A 92 -20.08 -6.37 -23.74
N TYR A 93 -19.82 -7.44 -24.49
CA TYR A 93 -18.49 -7.81 -24.96
C TYR A 93 -18.34 -7.30 -26.40
N LEU A 94 -17.37 -6.43 -26.62
CA LEU A 94 -17.07 -5.80 -27.90
C LEU A 94 -15.98 -6.57 -28.63
N ASN A 95 -16.10 -6.69 -29.94
CA ASN A 95 -15.10 -7.36 -30.77
C ASN A 95 -13.78 -6.55 -30.85
N LYS A 96 -13.87 -5.22 -30.76
CA LYS A 96 -12.72 -4.32 -30.75
C LYS A 96 -12.69 -3.51 -29.45
N THR A 97 -11.49 -3.13 -29.03
CA THR A 97 -11.30 -2.18 -27.95
C THR A 97 -11.93 -0.84 -28.35
N LEU A 98 -12.69 -0.27 -27.46
CA LEU A 98 -13.38 1.00 -27.65
C LEU A 98 -12.88 1.99 -26.61
N ALA A 99 -12.61 3.23 -27.02
CA ALA A 99 -12.36 4.35 -26.14
C ALA A 99 -13.68 5.01 -25.76
N PHE A 100 -13.86 5.36 -24.49
CA PHE A 100 -15.08 6.00 -23.97
C PHE A 100 -14.82 6.67 -22.61
N ILE A 101 -15.80 7.42 -22.15
CA ILE A 101 -15.87 7.98 -20.79
C ILE A 101 -17.08 7.37 -20.09
N ILE A 102 -17.03 7.18 -18.76
CA ILE A 102 -18.20 6.76 -18.00
C ILE A 102 -19.28 7.84 -18.11
N GLY A 103 -20.51 7.42 -18.43
CA GLY A 103 -21.63 8.30 -18.74
C GLY A 103 -21.85 8.53 -20.22
N ASP A 104 -20.94 8.09 -21.09
CA ASP A 104 -21.16 8.19 -22.54
C ASP A 104 -22.43 7.47 -22.97
N LYS A 105 -23.19 8.13 -23.82
CA LYS A 105 -24.42 7.56 -24.41
C LYS A 105 -24.08 6.60 -25.53
N PHE A 106 -24.89 5.54 -25.63
CA PHE A 106 -24.73 4.55 -26.68
C PHE A 106 -26.09 4.16 -27.28
N ILE A 107 -26.03 3.62 -28.48
CA ILE A 107 -27.18 3.00 -29.17
C ILE A 107 -26.77 1.58 -29.60
N ILE A 108 -27.68 0.64 -29.45
CA ILE A 108 -27.52 -0.73 -29.96
C ILE A 108 -28.50 -0.95 -31.12
N ARG A 109 -27.98 -1.56 -32.16
CA ARG A 109 -28.74 -1.92 -33.37
C ARG A 109 -28.54 -3.40 -33.70
N ASN A 110 -29.46 -3.95 -34.43
CA ASN A 110 -29.35 -5.23 -35.14
C ASN A 110 -29.84 -5.07 -36.57
N ASN A 111 -29.98 -6.17 -37.30
CA ASN A 111 -30.44 -6.15 -38.70
C ASN A 111 -31.86 -5.55 -38.88
N SER A 112 -32.70 -5.60 -37.82
CA SER A 112 -34.05 -5.05 -37.83
C SER A 112 -34.13 -3.59 -37.33
N GLY A 113 -33.01 -2.92 -37.13
CA GLY A 113 -32.95 -1.50 -36.76
C GLY A 113 -32.45 -1.27 -35.33
N THR A 114 -32.87 -0.17 -34.72
CA THR A 114 -32.49 0.19 -33.34
C THR A 114 -33.22 -0.71 -32.35
N VAL A 115 -32.47 -1.26 -31.39
CA VAL A 115 -32.95 -2.17 -30.38
C VAL A 115 -33.07 -1.48 -29.01
N GLY A 116 -32.24 -0.51 -28.74
CA GLY A 116 -32.23 0.25 -27.50
C GLY A 116 -31.01 1.16 -27.40
N GLY A 117 -30.81 1.73 -26.24
CA GLY A 117 -29.68 2.58 -25.92
C GLY A 117 -29.62 2.90 -24.44
N GLY A 118 -28.68 3.76 -24.07
CA GLY A 118 -28.49 4.12 -22.66
C GLY A 118 -27.15 4.79 -22.39
N GLU A 119 -26.53 4.43 -21.29
CA GLU A 119 -25.24 5.00 -20.88
C GLU A 119 -24.26 3.93 -20.38
N ILE A 120 -22.97 4.16 -20.60
CA ILE A 120 -21.87 3.32 -20.14
C ILE A 120 -21.63 3.62 -18.66
N ILE A 121 -21.69 2.60 -17.80
CA ILE A 121 -21.58 2.78 -16.35
C ILE A 121 -20.33 2.17 -15.74
N PHE A 122 -19.71 1.17 -16.39
CA PHE A 122 -18.49 0.53 -15.91
C PHE A 122 -17.82 -0.31 -17.00
N HIS A 123 -16.54 -0.74 -16.79
CA HIS A 123 -15.75 -1.38 -17.86
C HIS A 123 -14.87 -2.55 -17.43
N LYS A 124 -14.89 -2.95 -16.16
CA LYS A 124 -14.10 -4.09 -15.67
C LYS A 124 -15.02 -5.24 -15.26
N LYS A 125 -14.52 -6.47 -15.39
CA LYS A 125 -15.23 -7.63 -14.88
C LYS A 125 -15.48 -7.50 -13.38
N ILE A 126 -16.71 -7.70 -12.95
CA ILE A 126 -17.14 -7.67 -11.55
C ILE A 126 -17.81 -8.98 -11.18
N SER A 127 -17.68 -9.40 -9.92
CA SER A 127 -18.33 -10.59 -9.36
C SER A 127 -19.76 -10.30 -8.92
N LEU A 128 -20.04 -9.06 -8.51
CA LEU A 128 -21.32 -8.62 -7.94
C LEU A 128 -22.15 -7.83 -8.97
N GLU A 129 -22.44 -8.45 -10.13
CA GLU A 129 -23.16 -7.77 -11.23
C GLU A 129 -24.54 -7.26 -10.83
N LYS A 130 -25.26 -7.98 -9.95
CA LYS A 130 -26.60 -7.59 -9.48
C LYS A 130 -26.59 -6.34 -8.60
N GLU A 131 -25.51 -6.12 -7.85
CA GLU A 131 -25.38 -4.95 -6.97
C GLU A 131 -25.07 -3.67 -7.74
N LEU A 132 -24.62 -3.81 -8.99
CA LEU A 132 -24.30 -2.65 -9.83
C LEU A 132 -25.52 -1.77 -10.10
N GLU A 133 -26.72 -2.34 -10.20
CA GLU A 133 -27.95 -1.56 -10.41
C GLU A 133 -28.23 -0.62 -9.23
N SER A 134 -28.13 -1.13 -8.01
CA SER A 134 -28.28 -0.30 -6.81
C SER A 134 -27.18 0.76 -6.69
N ALA A 135 -25.96 0.41 -7.12
CA ALA A 135 -24.84 1.33 -7.12
C ALA A 135 -25.02 2.52 -8.09
N VAL A 136 -25.77 2.32 -9.18
CA VAL A 136 -25.97 3.37 -10.20
C VAL A 136 -27.01 4.42 -9.80
N ILE A 137 -27.75 4.22 -8.70
CA ILE A 137 -28.83 5.13 -8.26
C ILE A 137 -28.27 6.53 -7.94
N ASN A 138 -27.15 6.61 -7.23
CA ASN A 138 -26.49 7.88 -6.93
C ASN A 138 -24.97 7.68 -6.77
N GLU A 139 -24.26 8.81 -6.68
CA GLU A 139 -22.79 8.82 -6.66
C GLU A 139 -22.21 8.26 -5.38
N TYR A 140 -22.84 8.44 -4.24
CA TYR A 140 -22.40 7.86 -2.97
C TYR A 140 -22.48 6.34 -3.02
N LYS A 141 -23.55 5.77 -3.57
CA LYS A 141 -23.68 4.32 -3.75
C LYS A 141 -22.66 3.76 -4.75
N LYS A 142 -22.29 4.53 -5.77
CA LYS A 142 -21.17 4.16 -6.66
C LYS A 142 -19.85 4.09 -5.89
N ILE A 143 -19.55 5.09 -5.05
CA ILE A 143 -18.35 5.11 -4.23
C ILE A 143 -18.35 3.93 -3.25
N GLU A 144 -19.47 3.68 -2.56
CA GLU A 144 -19.64 2.56 -1.65
C GLU A 144 -19.41 1.23 -2.34
N PHE A 145 -20.01 1.01 -3.51
CA PHE A 145 -19.80 -0.18 -4.33
C PHE A 145 -18.33 -0.41 -4.68
N PHE A 146 -17.63 0.63 -5.13
CA PHE A 146 -16.20 0.52 -5.45
C PHE A 146 -15.36 0.26 -4.21
N LEU A 147 -15.67 0.86 -3.08
CA LEU A 147 -15.00 0.58 -1.81
C LEU A 147 -15.30 -0.83 -1.28
N GLY A 148 -16.50 -1.35 -1.51
CA GLY A 148 -16.85 -2.75 -1.26
C GLY A 148 -15.95 -3.71 -2.06
N MET A 149 -15.69 -3.39 -3.33
CA MET A 149 -14.85 -4.21 -4.22
C MET A 149 -13.35 -4.10 -3.92
N TYR A 150 -12.86 -2.87 -3.73
CA TYR A 150 -11.42 -2.59 -3.70
C TYR A 150 -10.88 -2.31 -2.31
N LYS A 151 -11.76 -2.18 -1.31
CA LYS A 151 -11.45 -1.80 0.09
C LYS A 151 -10.84 -0.40 0.20
N THR A 152 -9.84 -0.12 -0.61
CA THR A 152 -9.19 1.18 -0.77
C THR A 152 -9.12 1.52 -2.24
N ILE A 153 -9.46 2.75 -2.60
CA ILE A 153 -9.45 3.22 -3.99
C ILE A 153 -8.72 4.56 -4.12
N SER A 154 -7.98 4.74 -5.23
CA SER A 154 -7.37 6.03 -5.50
C SER A 154 -8.40 7.04 -6.02
N ILE A 155 -8.25 8.32 -5.64
CA ILE A 155 -9.06 9.42 -6.19
C ILE A 155 -8.99 9.43 -7.72
N LYS A 156 -7.81 9.16 -8.29
CA LYS A 156 -7.62 9.03 -9.74
C LYS A 156 -8.47 7.92 -10.36
N SER A 157 -8.69 6.82 -9.64
CA SER A 157 -9.60 5.76 -10.10
C SER A 157 -11.06 6.16 -9.95
N LEU A 158 -11.41 6.89 -8.88
CA LEU A 158 -12.78 7.42 -8.71
C LEU A 158 -13.13 8.43 -9.81
N VAL A 159 -12.19 9.33 -10.19
CA VAL A 159 -12.34 10.23 -11.34
C VAL A 159 -12.76 9.45 -12.58
N LYS A 160 -12.05 8.35 -12.88
CA LYS A 160 -12.36 7.50 -14.05
C LYS A 160 -13.70 6.77 -13.91
N TYR A 161 -14.02 6.25 -12.74
CA TYR A 161 -15.21 5.42 -12.55
C TYR A 161 -16.50 6.21 -12.36
N LEU A 162 -16.38 7.46 -11.89
CA LEU A 162 -17.52 8.36 -11.76
C LEU A 162 -17.69 9.31 -12.94
N GLY A 163 -16.67 9.47 -13.78
CA GLY A 163 -16.67 10.44 -14.89
C GLY A 163 -16.71 11.89 -14.40
N LYS A 164 -16.21 12.16 -13.18
CA LYS A 164 -16.27 13.47 -12.52
C LYS A 164 -14.89 14.08 -12.32
N LYS A 165 -14.84 15.41 -12.18
CA LYS A 165 -13.61 16.12 -11.82
C LYS A 165 -13.18 15.79 -10.39
N LYS A 166 -11.88 15.89 -10.15
CA LYS A 166 -11.28 15.59 -8.83
C LYS A 166 -11.91 16.42 -7.71
N GLU A 167 -12.14 17.69 -7.95
CA GLU A 167 -12.69 18.65 -6.98
C GLU A 167 -14.12 18.28 -6.57
N GLU A 168 -14.94 17.82 -7.51
CA GLU A 168 -16.30 17.34 -7.23
C GLU A 168 -16.28 16.09 -6.35
N ILE A 169 -15.36 15.15 -6.64
CA ILE A 169 -15.21 13.93 -5.86
C ILE A 169 -14.76 14.26 -4.43
N LEU A 170 -13.81 15.16 -4.26
CA LEU A 170 -13.35 15.58 -2.94
C LEU A 170 -14.49 16.20 -2.12
N ARG A 171 -15.32 17.07 -2.72
CA ARG A 171 -16.51 17.64 -2.06
C ARG A 171 -17.52 16.56 -1.64
N LEU A 172 -17.76 15.56 -2.49
CA LEU A 172 -18.62 14.42 -2.14
C LEU A 172 -18.09 13.64 -0.94
N LEU A 173 -16.77 13.47 -0.85
CA LEU A 173 -16.14 12.74 0.25
C LEU A 173 -16.12 13.55 1.56
N GLU A 174 -15.88 14.85 1.50
CA GLU A 174 -15.86 15.74 2.66
C GLU A 174 -17.24 15.85 3.34
N ASN A 175 -18.31 15.78 2.57
CA ASN A 175 -19.68 15.83 3.07
C ASN A 175 -20.19 14.49 3.65
N ASN A 176 -19.35 13.47 3.71
CA ASN A 176 -19.75 12.15 4.18
C ASN A 176 -18.69 11.51 5.10
N ASN A 177 -19.03 11.37 6.38
CA ASN A 177 -18.18 10.79 7.43
C ASN A 177 -17.94 9.27 7.26
N GLU A 178 -18.60 8.61 6.32
CA GLU A 178 -18.39 7.18 6.03
C GLU A 178 -17.10 6.91 5.26
N TYR A 179 -16.48 7.96 4.73
CA TYR A 179 -15.27 7.86 3.92
C TYR A 179 -14.11 8.66 4.53
N ILE A 180 -12.93 8.11 4.45
CA ILE A 180 -11.71 8.76 4.93
C ILE A 180 -10.74 8.86 3.76
N SER A 181 -10.37 10.09 3.40
CA SER A 181 -9.28 10.34 2.47
C SER A 181 -7.94 10.40 3.21
N PHE A 182 -6.88 9.85 2.59
CA PHE A 182 -5.55 9.77 3.17
C PHE A 182 -4.45 9.91 2.11
N GLU A 183 -3.18 9.89 2.51
CA GLU A 183 -2.03 10.12 1.61
C GLU A 183 -2.20 11.41 0.78
N LYS A 184 -2.36 12.56 1.47
CA LYS A 184 -2.61 13.87 0.85
C LYS A 184 -3.82 13.83 -0.10
N GLN A 185 -4.91 13.23 0.33
CA GLN A 185 -6.14 13.06 -0.44
C GLN A 185 -5.95 12.30 -1.76
N SER A 186 -5.01 11.35 -1.81
CA SER A 186 -4.80 10.54 -3.01
C SER A 186 -5.60 9.23 -2.99
N TYR A 187 -6.02 8.77 -1.82
CA TYR A 187 -6.73 7.51 -1.61
C TYR A 187 -7.92 7.69 -0.69
N VAL A 188 -8.91 6.82 -0.85
CA VAL A 188 -10.13 6.77 -0.04
C VAL A 188 -10.32 5.38 0.52
N ILE A 189 -10.79 5.28 1.75
CA ILE A 189 -11.14 4.06 2.46
C ILE A 189 -12.48 4.28 3.18
N SER A 190 -13.27 3.21 3.33
CA SER A 190 -14.47 3.25 4.17
C SER A 190 -14.10 3.32 5.65
N SER A 191 -14.75 4.18 6.42
CA SER A 191 -14.57 4.28 7.86
C SER A 191 -14.86 2.95 8.57
N LYS A 192 -15.90 2.24 8.14
CA LYS A 192 -16.26 0.91 8.64
C LYS A 192 -15.12 -0.08 8.43
N TYR A 193 -14.60 -0.18 7.21
CA TYR A 193 -13.51 -1.09 6.89
C TYR A 193 -12.22 -0.74 7.66
N LEU A 194 -11.90 0.56 7.79
CA LEU A 194 -10.75 0.98 8.59
C LEU A 194 -10.87 0.56 10.06
N ILE A 195 -12.07 0.68 10.65
CA ILE A 195 -12.32 0.27 12.04
C ILE A 195 -12.19 -1.24 12.20
N GLU A 196 -12.72 -2.03 11.26
CA GLU A 196 -12.62 -3.49 11.27
C GLU A 196 -11.16 -3.94 11.18
N GLU A 197 -10.40 -3.41 10.24
CA GLU A 197 -8.98 -3.71 10.08
C GLU A 197 -8.13 -3.26 11.29
N ALA A 198 -8.46 -2.11 11.88
CA ALA A 198 -7.81 -1.65 13.09
C ALA A 198 -8.04 -2.60 14.28
N LYS A 199 -9.25 -3.13 14.43
CA LYS A 199 -9.55 -4.17 15.44
C LYS A 199 -8.79 -5.45 15.19
N LEU A 200 -8.71 -5.90 13.94
CA LEU A 200 -7.95 -7.11 13.56
C LEU A 200 -6.46 -6.94 13.87
N PHE A 201 -5.89 -5.78 13.52
CA PHE A 201 -4.49 -5.51 13.81
C PHE A 201 -4.20 -5.39 15.31
N LEU A 202 -5.09 -4.79 16.08
CA LEU A 202 -4.95 -4.74 17.54
C LEU A 202 -4.95 -6.16 18.14
N LYS A 203 -5.83 -7.04 17.64
CA LYS A 203 -5.85 -8.45 18.05
C LYS A 203 -4.57 -9.20 17.64
N GLU A 204 -3.99 -8.87 16.48
CA GLU A 204 -2.69 -9.40 16.04
C GLU A 204 -1.58 -9.05 17.05
N VAL A 205 -1.51 -7.77 17.47
CA VAL A 205 -0.57 -7.30 18.48
C VAL A 205 -0.81 -7.97 19.83
N GLU A 206 -2.07 -8.15 20.26
CA GLU A 206 -2.42 -8.84 21.50
C GLU A 206 -2.00 -10.32 21.47
N ASN A 207 -2.25 -11.01 20.36
CA ASN A 207 -1.83 -12.40 20.20
C ASN A 207 -0.30 -12.54 20.19
N TYR A 208 0.39 -11.57 19.55
CA TYR A 208 1.85 -11.56 19.59
C TYR A 208 2.38 -11.46 21.02
N HIS A 209 1.82 -10.58 21.86
CA HIS A 209 2.18 -10.45 23.27
C HIS A 209 1.88 -11.71 24.09
N LYS A 210 0.76 -12.40 23.80
CA LYS A 210 0.44 -13.67 24.47
C LYS A 210 1.44 -14.77 24.14
N ASN A 211 1.81 -14.86 22.85
CA ASN A 211 2.72 -15.91 22.37
C ASN A 211 4.19 -15.58 22.68
N ASN A 212 4.52 -14.31 22.91
CA ASN A 212 5.88 -13.83 23.15
C ASN A 212 5.90 -12.88 24.36
N PRO A 213 5.61 -13.35 25.57
CA PRO A 213 5.39 -12.50 26.74
C PRO A 213 6.63 -11.71 27.19
N LEU A 214 7.82 -12.16 26.80
CA LEU A 214 9.10 -11.52 27.12
C LEU A 214 9.60 -10.54 26.04
N ARG A 215 8.97 -10.53 24.86
CA ARG A 215 9.36 -9.62 23.79
C ARG A 215 8.78 -8.23 23.98
N LYS A 216 9.50 -7.21 23.54
CA LYS A 216 9.03 -5.82 23.57
C LYS A 216 7.72 -5.61 22.81
N GLY A 217 7.54 -6.29 21.69
CA GLY A 217 6.34 -6.16 20.85
C GLY A 217 6.53 -6.75 19.46
N LEU A 218 5.54 -6.55 18.61
CA LEU A 218 5.57 -6.96 17.21
C LEU A 218 6.59 -6.11 16.45
N PRO A 219 7.63 -6.71 15.82
CA PRO A 219 8.62 -5.93 15.08
C PRO A 219 7.97 -5.14 13.92
N LEU A 220 8.27 -3.85 13.83
CA LEU A 220 7.75 -3.00 12.74
C LEU A 220 8.21 -3.52 11.37
N SER A 221 9.42 -4.08 11.29
CA SER A 221 9.99 -4.69 10.08
C SER A 221 9.22 -5.92 9.57
N SER A 222 8.46 -6.60 10.43
CA SER A 222 7.61 -7.74 10.03
C SER A 222 6.26 -7.30 9.45
N ILE A 223 5.92 -6.02 9.56
CA ILE A 223 4.65 -5.48 9.11
C ILE A 223 4.76 -5.06 7.65
N ASN A 224 3.84 -5.56 6.82
CA ASN A 224 3.79 -5.18 5.41
C ASN A 224 3.55 -3.66 5.26
N GLU A 225 4.42 -2.98 4.50
CA GLU A 225 4.40 -1.52 4.31
C GLU A 225 3.28 -1.01 3.38
N LYS A 226 2.15 -1.69 3.28
CA LYS A 226 1.01 -1.17 2.53
C LYS A 226 0.51 0.14 3.13
N LYS A 227 0.04 1.05 2.28
CA LYS A 227 -0.47 2.37 2.67
C LYS A 227 -1.61 2.30 3.68
N GLU A 228 -2.49 1.33 3.50
CA GLU A 228 -3.61 1.03 4.40
C GLU A 228 -3.10 0.64 5.80
N LYS A 229 -2.05 -0.17 5.88
CA LYS A 229 -1.48 -0.60 7.16
C LYS A 229 -0.88 0.57 7.93
N LYS A 230 -0.20 1.50 7.23
CA LYS A 230 0.28 2.76 7.83
C LYS A 230 -0.87 3.61 8.39
N LEU A 231 -1.98 3.72 7.66
CA LEU A 231 -3.17 4.43 8.15
C LEU A 231 -3.77 3.77 9.39
N ILE A 232 -3.87 2.44 9.40
CA ILE A 232 -4.38 1.66 10.54
C ILE A 232 -3.52 1.90 11.77
N ILE A 233 -2.20 1.77 11.65
CA ILE A 233 -1.24 2.01 12.73
C ILE A 233 -1.38 3.43 13.27
N ASN A 234 -1.40 4.44 12.39
CA ASN A 234 -1.55 5.84 12.78
C ASN A 234 -2.89 6.10 13.50
N THR A 235 -3.96 5.43 13.07
CA THR A 235 -5.27 5.52 13.72
C THR A 235 -5.24 4.96 15.14
N LEU A 236 -4.60 3.81 15.34
CA LEU A 236 -4.45 3.18 16.64
C LEU A 236 -3.52 3.97 17.58
N LEU A 237 -2.45 4.57 17.04
CA LEU A 237 -1.56 5.49 17.77
C LEU A 237 -2.31 6.74 18.27
N ARG A 238 -3.08 7.39 17.39
CA ARG A 238 -3.91 8.56 17.77
C ARG A 238 -4.93 8.22 18.85
N LYS A 239 -5.50 7.01 18.81
CA LYS A 239 -6.42 6.50 19.84
C LYS A 239 -5.70 6.00 21.10
N LYS A 240 -4.37 6.07 21.16
CA LYS A 240 -3.55 5.61 22.28
C LYS A 240 -3.78 4.12 22.63
N LEU A 241 -4.12 3.29 21.65
CA LEU A 241 -4.35 1.85 21.82
C LEU A 241 -3.05 1.05 21.68
N ILE A 242 -2.12 1.56 20.88
CA ILE A 242 -0.78 1.01 20.68
C ILE A 242 0.28 2.11 20.83
N ASN A 243 1.51 1.70 21.07
CA ASN A 243 2.71 2.54 21.04
C ASN A 243 3.73 1.94 20.09
N ILE A 244 4.62 2.77 19.55
CA ILE A 244 5.82 2.33 18.82
C ILE A 244 7.03 2.76 19.65
N LYS A 245 7.84 1.79 20.06
CA LYS A 245 9.08 2.03 20.82
C LYS A 245 10.18 1.12 20.28
N ASP A 246 11.35 1.69 20.01
CA ASP A 246 12.55 0.97 19.56
C ASP A 246 12.30 0.07 18.32
N GLY A 247 11.40 0.45 17.41
CA GLY A 247 11.05 -0.34 16.22
C GLY A 247 10.04 -1.48 16.48
N PHE A 248 9.37 -1.49 17.64
CA PHE A 248 8.35 -2.48 17.98
C PHE A 248 6.99 -1.82 18.20
N VAL A 249 5.94 -2.45 17.71
CA VAL A 249 4.55 -2.09 17.98
C VAL A 249 4.10 -2.83 19.24
N GLN A 250 3.61 -2.07 20.22
CA GLN A 250 3.18 -2.60 21.51
C GLN A 250 1.75 -2.16 21.81
N LYS A 251 0.98 -2.97 22.53
CA LYS A 251 -0.24 -2.50 23.18
C LYS A 251 0.10 -1.49 24.25
N THR A 252 -0.66 -0.41 24.36
CA THR A 252 -0.46 0.59 25.42
C THR A 252 -0.48 -0.08 26.79
N LYS A 253 0.50 0.27 27.64
CA LYS A 253 0.71 -0.32 28.98
C LYS A 253 1.19 -1.79 29.00
N PHE A 254 1.59 -2.37 27.87
CA PHE A 254 2.23 -3.67 27.88
C PHE A 254 3.64 -3.55 28.44
N ILE A 255 3.97 -4.40 29.40
CA ILE A 255 5.30 -4.54 29.99
C ILE A 255 5.61 -6.03 30.02
N PRO A 256 6.77 -6.48 29.45
CA PRO A 256 7.21 -7.86 29.60
C PRO A 256 7.34 -8.24 31.08
N LYS A 257 6.73 -9.33 31.47
CA LYS A 257 6.76 -9.80 32.88
C LYS A 257 7.54 -11.08 32.98
N LEU A 258 8.56 -11.08 33.81
CA LEU A 258 9.33 -12.25 34.21
C LEU A 258 8.68 -12.91 35.44
N ASP A 259 8.61 -14.22 35.44
CA ASP A 259 8.31 -14.97 36.69
C ASP A 259 9.52 -15.01 37.63
N ASN A 260 9.33 -15.51 38.87
CA ASN A 260 10.40 -15.53 39.89
C ASN A 260 11.56 -16.45 39.49
N ASN A 261 11.30 -17.56 38.82
CA ASN A 261 12.33 -18.48 38.34
C ASN A 261 13.17 -17.84 37.24
N GLN A 262 12.52 -17.19 36.27
CA GLN A 262 13.18 -16.45 35.19
C GLN A 262 14.05 -15.31 35.74
N LYS A 263 13.56 -14.56 36.74
CA LYS A 263 14.35 -13.50 37.41
C LYS A 263 15.59 -14.09 38.08
N SER A 264 15.46 -15.21 38.80
CA SER A 264 16.60 -15.89 39.45
C SER A 264 17.63 -16.37 38.43
N LYS A 265 17.18 -17.04 37.35
CA LYS A 265 18.06 -17.48 36.25
C LYS A 265 18.81 -16.30 35.61
N ILE A 266 18.12 -15.19 35.37
CA ILE A 266 18.71 -13.97 34.79
C ILE A 266 19.76 -13.39 35.74
N ASN A 267 19.45 -13.21 37.01
CA ASN A 267 20.40 -12.64 37.99
C ASN A 267 21.66 -13.49 38.10
N ASN A 268 21.53 -14.80 38.18
CA ASN A 268 22.66 -15.73 38.22
C ASN A 268 23.52 -15.60 36.94
N TYR A 269 22.90 -15.53 35.78
CA TYR A 269 23.60 -15.38 34.52
C TYR A 269 24.32 -14.03 34.40
N LEU A 270 23.67 -12.93 34.78
CA LEU A 270 24.28 -11.59 34.75
C LEU A 270 25.47 -11.51 35.68
N ASN A 271 25.39 -12.10 36.88
CA ASN A 271 26.52 -12.19 37.81
C ASN A 271 27.67 -12.99 37.19
N LEU A 272 27.39 -14.12 36.55
CA LEU A 272 28.40 -14.97 35.93
C LEU A 272 29.18 -14.23 34.79
N ILE A 273 28.50 -13.49 33.94
CA ILE A 273 29.16 -12.74 32.83
C ILE A 273 29.87 -11.48 33.35
N ASN A 274 29.41 -10.86 34.41
CA ASN A 274 30.02 -9.67 34.98
C ASN A 274 31.37 -9.96 35.66
N VAL A 275 31.51 -11.13 36.31
CA VAL A 275 32.77 -11.52 36.95
C VAL A 275 33.93 -11.73 35.96
N LYS A 276 33.62 -12.17 34.73
CA LYS A 276 34.62 -12.41 33.67
C LYS A 276 34.56 -11.33 32.59
N ASP A 277 34.82 -10.10 33.00
CA ASP A 277 34.60 -8.84 32.27
C ASP A 277 34.96 -8.89 30.76
N TYR A 278 36.19 -9.37 30.41
CA TYR A 278 36.69 -9.37 29.03
C TYR A 278 36.58 -10.69 28.28
N MET A 279 36.37 -11.80 28.99
CA MET A 279 36.25 -13.14 28.42
C MET A 279 35.04 -13.85 29.01
N PRO A 280 33.80 -13.40 28.74
CA PRO A 280 32.61 -14.02 29.31
C PRO A 280 32.47 -15.48 28.87
N PRO A 281 31.80 -16.33 29.69
CA PRO A 281 31.56 -17.72 29.31
C PRO A 281 30.75 -17.81 28.02
N THR A 282 31.11 -18.77 27.17
CA THR A 282 30.45 -18.99 25.86
C THR A 282 29.56 -20.24 25.87
N ASP A 283 29.52 -20.91 27.02
CA ASP A 283 28.70 -22.07 27.30
C ASP A 283 27.70 -21.69 28.40
N ASN A 284 26.70 -22.51 28.63
CA ASN A 284 25.68 -22.29 29.67
C ASN A 284 24.87 -21.00 29.50
N HIS A 285 24.52 -20.64 28.24
CA HIS A 285 23.57 -19.57 28.00
C HIS A 285 22.19 -19.96 28.53
N LEU A 286 21.40 -18.94 28.86
CA LEU A 286 19.99 -19.11 29.17
C LEU A 286 19.21 -19.56 27.92
N GLU A 287 17.98 -19.97 28.13
CA GLU A 287 17.02 -20.21 27.04
C GLU A 287 16.98 -19.04 26.10
N ILE A 288 16.81 -19.30 24.78
CA ILE A 288 16.93 -18.29 23.74
C ILE A 288 15.99 -17.09 23.96
N GLU A 289 14.83 -17.32 24.56
CA GLU A 289 13.87 -16.25 24.88
C GLU A 289 14.37 -15.30 25.96
N LEU A 290 15.00 -15.84 27.03
CA LEU A 290 15.60 -15.03 28.07
C LEU A 290 16.82 -14.26 27.58
N MET A 291 17.65 -14.88 26.72
CA MET A 291 18.79 -14.21 26.09
C MET A 291 18.32 -13.05 25.21
N ASN A 292 17.29 -13.28 24.40
CA ASN A 292 16.71 -12.22 23.58
C ASN A 292 16.09 -11.10 24.42
N TYR A 293 15.41 -11.44 25.52
CA TYR A 293 14.90 -10.47 26.49
C TYR A 293 16.03 -9.59 27.04
N LEU A 294 17.14 -10.18 27.48
CA LEU A 294 18.29 -9.44 28.00
C LEU A 294 18.90 -8.49 26.97
N VAL A 295 19.04 -8.92 25.73
CA VAL A 295 19.50 -8.07 24.61
C VAL A 295 18.51 -6.94 24.34
N GLU A 296 17.22 -7.22 24.27
CA GLU A 296 16.16 -6.22 24.04
C GLU A 296 16.05 -5.20 25.17
N GLN A 297 16.30 -5.62 26.42
CA GLN A 297 16.36 -4.72 27.59
C GLN A 297 17.71 -3.98 27.70
N GLN A 298 18.64 -4.21 26.77
CA GLN A 298 19.98 -3.60 26.76
C GLN A 298 20.79 -3.92 28.02
N LEU A 299 20.57 -5.08 28.64
CA LEU A 299 21.34 -5.55 29.77
C LEU A 299 22.62 -6.28 29.32
N ILE A 300 22.56 -6.91 28.15
CA ILE A 300 23.70 -7.56 27.53
C ILE A 300 23.79 -7.17 26.04
N VAL A 301 24.99 -7.28 25.47
CA VAL A 301 25.27 -7.04 24.05
C VAL A 301 25.74 -8.33 23.41
N LYS A 302 25.04 -8.77 22.35
CA LYS A 302 25.45 -9.91 21.53
C LYS A 302 26.52 -9.47 20.55
N CYS A 303 27.73 -10.00 20.67
CA CYS A 303 28.85 -9.70 19.78
C CYS A 303 29.10 -10.81 18.74
N SER A 304 28.73 -12.06 19.03
CA SER A 304 28.73 -13.17 18.06
C SER A 304 27.69 -14.22 18.45
N LYS A 305 27.67 -15.36 17.76
CA LYS A 305 26.71 -16.45 18.04
C LYS A 305 26.69 -16.88 19.51
N ASN A 306 27.85 -16.93 20.16
CA ASN A 306 27.99 -17.43 21.54
C ASN A 306 28.75 -16.47 22.47
N VAL A 307 28.95 -15.20 22.10
CA VAL A 307 29.64 -14.20 22.91
C VAL A 307 28.69 -13.07 23.25
N TYR A 308 28.40 -12.95 24.53
CA TYR A 308 27.54 -11.89 25.09
C TYR A 308 28.28 -11.17 26.18
N TYR A 309 28.36 -9.86 26.12
CA TYR A 309 28.94 -9.01 27.15
C TYR A 309 27.85 -8.35 27.98
N PHE A 310 28.11 -8.19 29.26
CA PHE A 310 27.36 -7.28 30.12
C PHE A 310 27.50 -5.86 29.54
N ILE A 311 26.44 -5.04 29.57
CA ILE A 311 26.42 -3.75 28.89
C ILE A 311 27.55 -2.82 29.30
N ASP A 312 27.89 -2.79 30.62
CA ASP A 312 28.95 -1.88 31.07
C ASP A 312 30.35 -2.42 30.72
N SER A 313 30.57 -3.73 30.71
CA SER A 313 31.79 -4.34 30.19
C SER A 313 31.97 -4.07 28.70
N TYR A 314 30.89 -4.15 27.92
CA TYR A 314 30.93 -3.79 26.50
C TYR A 314 31.30 -2.33 26.29
N LYS A 315 30.71 -1.39 27.05
CA LYS A 315 31.04 0.03 26.97
C LYS A 315 32.49 0.31 27.32
N LYS A 316 33.03 -0.31 28.39
CA LYS A 316 34.44 -0.20 28.77
C LYS A 316 35.37 -0.68 27.64
N LEU A 317 35.11 -1.90 27.13
CA LEU A 317 35.88 -2.49 26.02
C LEU A 317 35.83 -1.60 24.76
N LYS A 318 34.64 -1.12 24.39
CA LYS A 318 34.45 -0.22 23.26
C LYS A 318 35.33 1.04 23.41
N ASN A 319 35.32 1.68 24.56
CA ASN A 319 36.14 2.88 24.79
C ASN A 319 37.64 2.58 24.71
N GLN A 320 38.11 1.49 25.32
CA GLN A 320 39.52 1.07 25.24
C GLN A 320 39.95 0.77 23.79
N ILE A 321 39.10 0.07 23.02
CA ILE A 321 39.36 -0.22 21.60
C ILE A 321 39.41 1.06 20.78
N LEU A 322 38.56 2.05 21.06
CA LEU A 322 38.62 3.37 20.38
C LEU A 322 39.88 4.15 20.73
N GLU A 323 40.37 4.07 21.95
CA GLU A 323 41.65 4.68 22.36
C GLU A 323 42.83 4.02 21.63
N ILE A 324 42.87 2.69 21.56
CA ILE A 324 43.87 1.94 20.80
C ILE A 324 43.84 2.36 19.30
N ASN A 325 42.66 2.53 18.72
CA ASN A 325 42.48 2.94 17.34
C ASN A 325 42.97 4.39 17.11
N LYS A 326 42.71 5.31 18.06
CA LYS A 326 43.20 6.70 17.98
C LYS A 326 44.73 6.77 18.00
N ILE A 327 45.38 6.00 18.86
CA ILE A 327 46.84 5.99 19.01
C ILE A 327 47.52 5.36 17.78
N ASN A 328 47.02 4.25 17.29
CA ASN A 328 47.69 3.46 16.26
C ASN A 328 47.22 3.80 14.83
N LYS A 329 46.16 4.61 14.67
CA LYS A 329 45.50 4.95 13.39
C LYS A 329 45.01 3.74 12.56
N LYS A 330 45.21 2.54 13.04
CA LYS A 330 44.76 1.25 12.46
C LYS A 330 44.42 0.32 13.59
N ILE A 331 43.41 -0.54 13.37
CA ILE A 331 43.02 -1.55 14.35
C ILE A 331 43.02 -2.92 13.70
N ASN A 332 43.69 -3.88 14.34
CA ASN A 332 43.68 -5.28 14.01
C ASN A 332 43.57 -6.15 15.26
N ILE A 333 43.38 -7.46 15.05
CA ILE A 333 43.16 -8.40 16.14
C ILE A 333 44.36 -8.47 17.09
N ASP A 334 45.58 -8.43 16.59
CA ASP A 334 46.80 -8.61 17.38
C ASP A 334 47.05 -7.42 18.29
N LEU A 335 46.78 -6.19 17.83
CA LEU A 335 46.84 -5.00 18.67
C LEU A 335 45.85 -5.07 19.83
N VAL A 336 44.61 -5.50 19.57
CA VAL A 336 43.58 -5.64 20.62
C VAL A 336 43.97 -6.75 21.61
N ARG A 337 44.48 -7.88 21.13
CA ARG A 337 44.98 -8.97 21.99
C ARG A 337 46.10 -8.52 22.90
N LYS A 338 47.12 -7.85 22.33
CA LYS A 338 48.28 -7.39 23.08
C LYS A 338 47.92 -6.37 24.16
N ASN A 339 47.01 -5.44 23.86
CA ASN A 339 46.67 -4.38 24.81
C ASN A 339 45.65 -4.83 25.89
N LEU A 340 44.72 -5.72 25.53
CA LEU A 340 43.62 -6.10 26.44
C LEU A 340 43.75 -7.52 27.01
N GLY A 341 44.77 -8.27 26.62
CA GLY A 341 45.01 -9.64 27.15
C GLY A 341 43.92 -10.66 26.79
N MET A 342 43.13 -10.38 25.74
CA MET A 342 41.98 -11.18 25.32
C MET A 342 42.39 -12.30 24.36
N SER A 343 41.66 -13.40 24.35
CA SER A 343 41.85 -14.44 23.34
C SER A 343 41.28 -13.98 21.97
N ARG A 344 41.82 -14.56 20.86
CA ARG A 344 41.44 -14.25 19.48
C ARG A 344 39.92 -14.30 19.25
N LYS A 345 39.23 -15.27 19.89
CA LYS A 345 37.77 -15.45 19.77
C LYS A 345 36.99 -14.20 20.20
N TYR A 346 37.36 -13.64 21.35
CA TYR A 346 36.66 -12.46 21.89
C TYR A 346 37.05 -11.18 21.18
N CYS A 347 38.31 -11.06 20.75
CA CYS A 347 38.75 -9.91 19.92
C CYS A 347 37.98 -9.86 18.62
N LEU A 348 37.83 -10.99 17.94
CA LEU A 348 37.02 -11.07 16.72
C LEU A 348 35.57 -10.66 16.98
N ALA A 349 34.93 -11.25 18.00
CA ALA A 349 33.54 -11.00 18.31
C ALA A 349 33.25 -9.50 18.58
N ILE A 350 34.10 -8.84 19.36
CA ILE A 350 33.92 -7.41 19.68
C ILE A 350 34.20 -6.52 18.47
N LEU A 351 35.25 -6.80 17.70
CA LEU A 351 35.61 -6.02 16.53
C LEU A 351 34.54 -6.18 15.43
N ASP A 352 34.01 -7.39 15.19
CA ASP A 352 32.89 -7.60 14.25
C ASP A 352 31.67 -6.76 14.67
N ARG A 353 31.36 -6.75 15.96
CA ARG A 353 30.23 -5.96 16.48
C ARG A 353 30.43 -4.45 16.30
N LEU A 354 31.63 -3.94 16.56
CA LEU A 354 31.93 -2.51 16.37
C LEU A 354 31.91 -2.10 14.88
N GLU A 355 32.28 -3.02 13.98
CA GLU A 355 32.18 -2.82 12.54
C GLU A 355 30.73 -2.81 12.06
N GLU A 356 29.88 -3.73 12.55
CA GLU A 356 28.42 -3.72 12.32
C GLU A 356 27.78 -2.41 12.80
N GLU A 357 28.22 -1.89 13.94
CA GLU A 357 27.79 -0.58 14.46
C GLU A 357 28.38 0.62 13.69
N LYS A 358 29.22 0.36 12.67
CA LYS A 358 29.91 1.41 11.85
C LYS A 358 30.80 2.34 12.70
N ILE A 359 31.36 1.85 13.78
CA ILE A 359 32.21 2.60 14.70
C ILE A 359 33.68 2.51 14.31
N ILE A 360 34.09 1.38 13.77
CA ILE A 360 35.44 1.13 13.26
C ILE A 360 35.35 0.57 11.84
N ASN A 361 36.42 0.80 11.05
CA ASN A 361 36.65 0.10 9.79
C ASN A 361 37.91 -0.74 9.96
N ARG A 362 37.80 -2.05 9.72
CA ARG A 362 38.99 -2.91 9.68
C ARG A 362 39.76 -2.70 8.40
N THR A 363 41.08 -2.60 8.49
CA THR A 363 41.93 -2.89 7.36
C THR A 363 42.02 -4.42 7.27
N LYS A 364 41.61 -4.99 6.14
CA LYS A 364 41.93 -6.39 5.82
C LYS A 364 43.46 -6.49 5.77
N ASP A 365 44.02 -7.40 6.60
CA ASP A 365 45.42 -7.79 6.49
C ASP A 365 45.68 -8.45 5.15
#